data_0750c6b8384a7916b2b49d2ca449e04b
#
_entry.id   0750c6b8384a7916b2b49d2ca449e04b
#
_cell.length_a   1.000
_cell.length_b   1.000
_cell.length_c   1.000
_cell.angle_alpha   90.00
_cell.angle_beta   90.00
_cell.angle_gamma   90.00
#
_symmetry.space_group_name_H-M   'P 1'
#
loop_
_entity.id
_entity.type
_entity.pdbx_description
1 polymer ?
#
loop_
_entity_poly.entity_id
_entity_poly.type
_entity_poly.pdbx_seq_one_letter_code
_entity_poly.pdbx_strand_id
1 'polypeptide(L)'
;EDELASREFVPEIESLRSVSSFATPSTWQVDTNRGSTSFVLKGEEDIRRLGASTLLIADSQGIQFLIRDLAALDRHSRRLLDRFL
;
A
#
# COMPACT_ATOMS: atom_id res chain seq x y z
N GLU A 1 -20.29 -11.80 8.82
CA GLU A 1 -19.84 -11.07 9.98
C GLU A 1 -18.35 -11.17 10.15
N ASP A 2 -17.84 -12.38 10.14
CA ASP A 2 -16.41 -12.57 10.30
C ASP A 2 -15.65 -11.93 9.15
N GLU A 3 -16.23 -11.99 7.96
CA GLU A 3 -15.59 -11.39 6.81
C GLU A 3 -15.48 -9.88 6.96
N LEU A 4 -16.51 -9.26 7.50
CA LEU A 4 -16.47 -7.83 7.73
C LEU A 4 -15.41 -7.48 8.76
N ALA A 5 -15.32 -8.26 9.81
CA ALA A 5 -14.30 -8.04 10.81
C ALA A 5 -12.91 -8.19 10.22
N SER A 6 -12.71 -9.19 9.37
CA SER A 6 -11.42 -9.38 8.71
C SER A 6 -11.06 -8.19 7.84
N ARG A 7 -12.02 -7.66 7.12
CA ARG A 7 -11.77 -6.51 6.25
C ARG A 7 -11.39 -5.28 7.05
N GLU A 8 -11.93 -5.16 8.25
CA GLU A 8 -11.63 -4.02 9.08
C GLU A 8 -10.19 -4.03 9.57
N PHE A 9 -9.54 -5.17 9.51
CA PHE A 9 -8.15 -5.25 9.93
C PHE A 9 -7.16 -4.96 8.82
N VAL A 10 -7.64 -4.74 7.59
CA VAL A 10 -6.78 -4.37 6.48
C VAL A 10 -6.69 -2.85 6.45
N PRO A 11 -5.51 -2.28 6.75
CA PRO A 11 -5.37 -0.83 6.71
C PRO A 11 -5.47 -0.32 5.29
N GLU A 12 -6.07 0.84 5.12
CA GLU A 12 -6.18 1.51 3.83
C GLU A 12 -5.13 2.60 3.76
N ILE A 13 -4.29 2.54 2.75
CA ILE A 13 -3.26 3.54 2.56
C ILE A 13 -3.89 4.80 2.00
N GLU A 14 -3.73 5.90 2.70
CA GLU A 14 -4.26 7.19 2.29
C GLU A 14 -3.22 8.03 1.58
N SER A 15 -1.95 7.85 1.94
CA SER A 15 -0.87 8.52 1.24
C SER A 15 0.43 7.77 1.48
N LEU A 16 1.38 7.93 0.56
CA LEU A 16 2.74 7.43 0.72
C LEU A 16 3.63 8.61 1.08
N ARG A 17 4.33 8.49 2.21
CA ARG A 17 5.23 9.56 2.64
C ARG A 17 6.59 9.44 1.99
N SER A 18 7.16 8.25 2.01
CA SER A 18 8.48 8.03 1.42
C SER A 18 8.72 6.55 1.21
N VAL A 19 9.71 6.27 0.38
CA VAL A 19 10.21 4.91 0.19
C VAL A 19 11.71 4.97 0.33
N SER A 20 12.31 3.91 0.86
CA SER A 20 13.74 3.89 1.09
C SER A 20 14.54 3.79 -0.21
N SER A 21 13.97 3.14 -1.21
CA SER A 21 14.58 3.05 -2.52
C SER A 21 13.51 2.64 -3.52
N PHE A 22 13.84 2.76 -4.81
CA PHE A 22 12.92 2.30 -5.85
C PHE A 22 13.25 0.89 -6.32
N ALA A 23 14.25 0.28 -5.71
CA ALA A 23 14.54 -1.14 -5.94
C ALA A 23 14.04 -1.92 -4.73
N THR A 24 13.55 -3.12 -4.96
CA THR A 24 13.07 -3.97 -3.87
C THR A 24 14.21 -4.81 -3.32
N PRO A 25 14.21 -5.13 -2.04
CA PRO A 25 13.18 -4.74 -1.06
C PRO A 25 13.25 -3.26 -0.70
N SER A 26 12.11 -2.69 -0.39
CA SER A 26 12.01 -1.27 -0.11
C SER A 26 11.12 -1.07 1.11
N THR A 27 11.52 -0.15 1.98
CA THR A 27 10.71 0.22 3.14
C THR A 27 9.85 1.41 2.77
N TRP A 28 8.55 1.26 2.93
CA TRP A 28 7.59 2.30 2.60
C TRP A 28 7.05 2.90 3.87
N GLN A 29 7.00 4.22 3.93
CA GLN A 29 6.34 4.93 5.01
C GLN A 29 5.06 5.52 4.47
N VAL A 30 3.95 5.17 5.11
CA VAL A 30 2.63 5.49 4.59
C VAL A 30 1.74 5.99 5.72
N ASP A 31 0.73 6.75 5.33
CA ASP A 31 -0.37 7.11 6.23
C ASP A 31 -1.55 6.24 5.86
N THR A 32 -2.17 5.65 6.87
CA THR A 32 -3.34 4.82 6.67
C THR A 32 -4.49 5.35 7.50
N ASN A 33 -5.66 4.77 7.29
CA ASN A 33 -6.83 5.12 8.08
C ASN A 33 -6.66 4.74 9.56
N ARG A 34 -5.59 4.03 9.90
CA ARG A 34 -5.26 3.67 11.28
C ARG A 34 -4.05 4.41 11.79
N GLY A 35 -3.54 5.39 11.04
CA GLY A 35 -2.39 6.17 11.43
C GLY A 35 -1.19 5.88 10.56
N SER A 36 -0.08 6.51 10.89
CA SER A 36 1.15 6.33 10.14
C SER A 36 1.80 5.00 10.48
N THR A 37 2.33 4.34 9.47
CA THR A 37 3.04 3.08 9.67
C THR A 37 4.07 2.91 8.58
N SER A 38 4.87 1.85 8.71
CA SER A 38 5.83 1.51 7.66
C SER A 38 5.80 0.01 7.45
N PHE A 39 6.19 -0.40 6.25
CA PHE A 39 6.28 -1.82 5.93
C PHE A 39 7.36 -2.02 4.89
N VAL A 40 7.77 -3.28 4.71
CA VAL A 40 8.78 -3.65 3.73
C VAL A 40 8.10 -4.37 2.58
N LEU A 41 8.31 -3.84 1.37
CA LEU A 41 7.86 -4.49 0.14
C LEU A 41 9.02 -5.34 -0.38
N LYS A 42 8.84 -6.66 -0.41
CA LYS A 42 9.90 -7.56 -0.82
C LYS A 42 10.11 -7.56 -2.32
N GLY A 43 9.04 -7.44 -3.07
CA GLY A 43 9.11 -7.46 -4.51
C GLY A 43 7.86 -6.89 -5.12
N GLU A 44 7.97 -6.49 -6.39
CA GLU A 44 6.84 -5.86 -7.08
C GLU A 44 5.68 -6.83 -7.27
N GLU A 45 5.96 -8.12 -7.26
CA GLU A 45 4.90 -9.12 -7.39
C GLU A 45 3.95 -9.12 -6.21
N ASP A 46 4.33 -8.49 -5.11
CA ASP A 46 3.46 -8.37 -3.95
C ASP A 46 2.44 -7.24 -4.10
N ILE A 47 2.54 -6.46 -5.17
CA ILE A 47 1.56 -5.45 -5.49
C ILE A 47 0.58 -6.05 -6.49
N ARG A 48 -0.69 -6.14 -6.09
CA ARG A 48 -1.71 -6.75 -6.93
C ARG A 48 -2.76 -5.72 -7.32
N ARG A 49 -3.14 -5.71 -8.58
CA ARG A 49 -4.23 -4.86 -9.03
C ARG A 49 -5.54 -5.61 -8.86
N LEU A 50 -6.45 -5.00 -8.12
CA LEU A 50 -7.77 -5.58 -7.91
C LEU A 50 -8.80 -4.94 -8.84
N GLY A 51 -8.46 -3.82 -9.47
CA GLY A 51 -9.35 -3.13 -10.39
C GLY A 51 -8.62 -2.01 -11.06
N ALA A 52 -9.36 -1.10 -11.69
CA ALA A 52 -8.75 -0.02 -12.46
C ALA A 52 -7.93 0.91 -11.56
N SER A 53 -8.37 1.11 -10.32
CA SER A 53 -7.69 2.04 -9.42
C SER A 53 -7.49 1.49 -8.02
N THR A 54 -7.67 0.18 -7.84
CA THR A 54 -7.53 -0.45 -6.51
C THR A 54 -6.33 -1.36 -6.52
N LEU A 55 -5.48 -1.22 -5.51
CA LEU A 55 -4.29 -2.07 -5.34
C LEU A 55 -4.30 -2.72 -3.98
N LEU A 56 -3.76 -3.93 -3.93
CA LEU A 56 -3.52 -4.63 -2.68
C LEU A 56 -2.04 -4.92 -2.59
N ILE A 57 -1.42 -4.54 -1.49
CA ILE A 57 0.01 -4.68 -1.29
C ILE A 57 0.23 -5.56 -0.06
N ALA A 58 1.03 -6.60 -0.23
CA ALA A 58 1.42 -7.47 0.88
C ALA A 58 2.83 -7.12 1.30
N ASP A 59 3.07 -7.03 2.61
CA ASP A 59 4.41 -6.73 3.09
C ASP A 59 5.19 -8.02 3.37
N SER A 60 6.41 -7.86 3.84
CA SER A 60 7.29 -9.00 4.07
C SER A 60 6.80 -9.91 5.19
N GLN A 61 5.90 -9.43 6.02
CA GLN A 61 5.36 -10.21 7.12
C GLN A 61 3.98 -10.77 6.84
N GLY A 62 3.47 -10.55 5.63
CA GLY A 62 2.17 -11.06 5.25
C GLY A 62 1.02 -10.13 5.57
N ILE A 63 1.30 -8.95 6.08
CA ILE A 63 0.25 -7.96 6.35
C ILE A 63 -0.14 -7.30 5.04
N GLN A 64 -1.43 -7.18 4.81
CA GLN A 64 -1.94 -6.62 3.57
C GLN A 64 -2.37 -5.18 3.78
N PHE A 65 -2.10 -4.34 2.78
CA PHE A 65 -2.48 -2.94 2.77
C PHE A 65 -3.27 -2.68 1.49
N LEU A 66 -4.33 -1.90 1.62
CA LEU A 66 -5.24 -1.64 0.51
C LEU A 66 -5.13 -0.18 0.09
N ILE A 67 -4.97 0.04 -1.21
CA ILE A 67 -5.16 1.37 -1.80
C ILE A 67 -6.47 1.30 -2.54
N ARG A 68 -7.50 1.95 -1.98
CA ARG A 68 -8.84 1.84 -2.49
C ARG A 68 -9.00 2.57 -3.82
N ASP A 69 -8.38 3.72 -3.94
CA ASP A 69 -8.55 4.57 -5.13
C ASP A 69 -7.25 5.31 -5.41
N LEU A 70 -6.58 4.88 -6.48
CA LEU A 70 -5.33 5.54 -6.88
C LEU A 70 -5.54 7.01 -7.21
N ALA A 71 -6.70 7.36 -7.75
CA ALA A 71 -6.98 8.74 -8.11
C ALA A 71 -7.15 9.63 -6.88
N ALA A 72 -7.43 9.05 -5.72
CA ALA A 72 -7.57 9.82 -4.49
C ALA A 72 -6.22 10.12 -3.84
N LEU A 73 -5.15 9.46 -4.28
CA LEU A 73 -3.82 9.74 -3.75
C LEU A 73 -3.34 11.09 -4.25
N ASP A 74 -2.56 11.78 -3.40
CA ASP A 74 -1.97 13.03 -3.81
C ASP A 74 -0.88 12.77 -4.86
N ARG A 75 -0.39 13.85 -5.46
CA ARG A 75 0.57 13.75 -6.56
C ARG A 75 1.86 13.08 -6.09
N HIS A 76 2.32 13.43 -4.90
CA HIS A 76 3.55 12.87 -4.36
C HIS A 76 3.43 11.36 -4.18
N SER A 77 2.32 10.90 -3.63
CA SER A 77 2.09 9.47 -3.41
C SER A 77 2.03 8.72 -4.73
N ARG A 78 1.33 9.27 -5.71
CA ARG A 78 1.24 8.62 -7.02
C ARG A 78 2.58 8.53 -7.69
N ARG A 79 3.41 9.55 -7.55
CA ARG A 79 4.75 9.53 -8.12
C ARG A 79 5.58 8.40 -7.55
N LEU A 80 5.54 8.25 -6.23
CA LEU A 80 6.29 7.18 -5.58
C LEU A 80 5.78 5.82 -6.04
N LEU A 81 4.47 5.68 -6.11
CA LEU A 81 3.87 4.41 -6.48
C LEU A 81 4.16 4.05 -7.94
N ASP A 82 4.13 5.03 -8.83
CA ASP A 82 4.36 4.80 -10.25
C ASP A 82 5.73 4.17 -10.52
N ARG A 83 6.68 4.40 -9.63
CA ARG A 83 8.00 3.80 -9.81
C ARG A 83 7.98 2.29 -9.65
N PHE A 84 6.95 1.77 -9.01
CA PHE A 84 6.84 0.34 -8.75
C PHE A 84 5.81 -0.35 -9.66
N LEU A 85 5.10 0.40 -10.46
CA LEU A 85 4.05 -0.17 -11.32
C LEU A 85 4.47 -0.27 -12.80
#